data_12352314ed50c83cbb50a1f6780fd110
#
_entry.id   12352314ed50c83cbb50a1f6780fd110
#
_cell.length_a   1.000
_cell.length_b   1.000
_cell.length_c   1.000
_cell.angle_alpha   90.00
_cell.angle_beta   90.00
_cell.angle_gamma   90.00
#
_symmetry.space_group_name_H-M   'P 1'
#
loop_
_entity.id
_entity.type
_entity.pdbx_description
1 polymer ?
#
loop_
_entity_poly.entity_id
_entity_poly.type
_entity_poly.pdbx_seq_one_letter_code
_entity_poly.pdbx_strand_id
1 'polypeptide(L)'
;YKYPFLIMPIAVTLWYISMDAVMLIIDHEDLWNSYTWQFRALVSMYFGALMTLLAFWVDIRARNTADYAFWLYLFGVLAFWGGLTSQDSDSELSKFIYFCINLAMIGAGALLVRRVFVIFGALGCCLYLGHLASTVFEDSWLFPVALSAIGLGVVYSGIWWQKNEARITKSAQAILPKALQELLANKA
;
A
#
# COMPACT_ATOMS: atom_id res chain seq x y z
N TYR A 1 15.73 19.53 -18.09
CA TYR A 1 14.89 18.40 -18.55
C TYR A 1 14.03 17.94 -17.39
N LYS A 2 12.68 18.08 -17.50
CA LYS A 2 11.73 17.73 -16.44
C LYS A 2 11.03 16.43 -16.82
N TYR A 3 11.70 15.29 -16.67
CA TYR A 3 11.12 13.98 -16.92
C TYR A 3 10.86 13.24 -15.59
N PRO A 4 9.64 13.31 -15.02
CA PRO A 4 9.29 12.60 -13.76
C PRO A 4 9.50 11.10 -13.86
N PHE A 5 9.35 10.53 -15.06
CA PHE A 5 9.51 9.11 -15.32
C PHE A 5 10.92 8.57 -14.99
N LEU A 6 11.97 9.41 -15.02
CA LEU A 6 13.34 8.99 -14.65
C LEU A 6 13.48 8.58 -13.18
N ILE A 7 12.55 8.97 -12.32
CA ILE A 7 12.52 8.51 -10.92
C ILE A 7 12.17 7.02 -10.82
N MET A 8 11.38 6.49 -11.77
CA MET A 8 11.01 5.09 -11.82
C MET A 8 12.23 4.13 -11.80
N PRO A 9 13.17 4.20 -12.76
CA PRO A 9 14.32 3.30 -12.73
C PRO A 9 15.20 3.49 -11.50
N ILE A 10 15.31 4.71 -10.97
CA ILE A 10 16.06 4.97 -9.74
C ILE A 10 15.39 4.29 -8.54
N ALA A 11 14.07 4.41 -8.40
CA ALA A 11 13.34 3.77 -7.31
C ALA A 11 13.42 2.24 -7.37
N VAL A 12 13.29 1.66 -8.58
CA VAL A 12 13.42 0.21 -8.81
C VAL A 12 14.83 -0.27 -8.48
N THR A 13 15.86 0.43 -8.95
CA THR A 13 17.27 0.05 -8.68
C THR A 13 17.61 0.14 -7.19
N LEU A 14 17.16 1.19 -6.50
CA LEU A 14 17.37 1.33 -5.06
C LEU A 14 16.64 0.22 -4.28
N TRP A 15 15.43 -0.12 -4.68
CA TRP A 15 14.70 -1.25 -4.08
C TRP A 15 15.44 -2.58 -4.31
N TYR A 16 15.92 -2.82 -5.53
CA TYR A 16 16.67 -4.02 -5.86
C TYR A 16 17.97 -4.11 -5.04
N ILE A 17 18.74 -3.01 -4.97
CA ILE A 17 19.95 -2.92 -4.15
C ILE A 17 19.63 -3.17 -2.65
N SER A 18 18.51 -2.68 -2.14
CA SER A 18 18.11 -2.93 -0.75
C SER A 18 17.85 -4.41 -0.48
N MET A 19 17.32 -5.15 -1.47
CA MET A 19 17.11 -6.59 -1.41
C MET A 19 18.42 -7.37 -1.49
N ASP A 20 19.36 -6.91 -2.32
CA ASP A 20 20.68 -7.54 -2.43
C ASP A 20 21.57 -7.26 -1.21
N ALA A 21 21.40 -6.11 -0.55
CA ALA A 21 22.11 -5.81 0.70
C ALA A 21 21.81 -6.82 1.81
N VAL A 22 20.66 -7.48 1.78
CA VAL A 22 20.31 -8.59 2.68
C VAL A 22 21.28 -9.75 2.53
N MET A 23 21.72 -10.03 1.29
CA MET A 23 22.68 -11.10 0.99
C MET A 23 24.08 -10.87 1.59
N LEU A 24 24.43 -9.60 1.87
CA LEU A 24 25.70 -9.26 2.52
C LEU A 24 25.69 -9.52 4.04
N ILE A 25 24.49 -9.66 4.62
CA ILE A 25 24.30 -9.82 6.06
C ILE A 25 24.05 -11.29 6.41
N ILE A 26 23.47 -12.05 5.48
CA ILE A 26 23.10 -13.46 5.68
C ILE A 26 24.16 -14.34 4.99
N ASP A 27 24.66 -15.34 5.70
CA ASP A 27 25.67 -16.27 5.19
C ASP A 27 25.14 -17.07 3.98
N HIS A 28 26.02 -17.35 3.01
CA HIS A 28 25.66 -17.90 1.70
C HIS A 28 24.97 -19.27 1.71
N GLU A 29 25.06 -20.02 2.81
CA GLU A 29 24.48 -21.36 2.89
C GLU A 29 22.94 -21.37 3.04
N ASP A 30 22.34 -20.24 3.45
CA ASP A 30 20.90 -20.15 3.77
C ASP A 30 20.06 -19.38 2.75
N LEU A 31 20.54 -19.21 1.52
CA LEU A 31 19.89 -18.34 0.51
C LEU A 31 18.47 -18.75 0.10
N TRP A 32 18.10 -20.01 0.31
CA TRP A 32 16.78 -20.57 -0.05
C TRP A 32 15.92 -20.93 1.17
N ASN A 33 16.29 -20.49 2.37
CA ASN A 33 15.58 -20.78 3.59
C ASN A 33 14.40 -19.78 3.77
N SER A 34 13.33 -20.24 4.41
CA SER A 34 12.15 -19.42 4.75
C SER A 34 12.51 -18.16 5.54
N TYR A 35 13.54 -18.22 6.38
CA TYR A 35 14.06 -17.07 7.14
C TYR A 35 14.57 -15.96 6.23
N THR A 36 15.30 -16.29 5.17
CA THR A 36 15.84 -15.32 4.22
C THR A 36 14.72 -14.61 3.47
N TRP A 37 13.67 -15.34 3.11
CA TRP A 37 12.51 -14.77 2.44
C TRP A 37 11.75 -13.79 3.34
N GLN A 38 11.48 -14.16 4.59
CA GLN A 38 10.81 -13.29 5.57
C GLN A 38 11.64 -12.03 5.86
N PHE A 39 12.97 -12.18 5.98
CA PHE A 39 13.86 -11.05 6.20
C PHE A 39 13.85 -10.08 4.99
N ARG A 40 13.87 -10.61 3.78
CA ARG A 40 13.73 -9.80 2.56
C ARG A 40 12.38 -9.07 2.51
N ALA A 41 11.30 -9.74 2.88
CA ALA A 41 9.98 -9.13 2.98
C ALA A 41 9.95 -7.96 3.99
N LEU A 42 10.59 -8.13 5.16
CA LEU A 42 10.75 -7.07 6.15
C LEU A 42 11.55 -5.88 5.59
N VAL A 43 12.70 -6.14 4.95
CA VAL A 43 13.53 -5.08 4.36
C VAL A 43 12.75 -4.33 3.28
N SER A 44 12.01 -5.05 2.42
CA SER A 44 11.14 -4.42 1.41
C SER A 44 10.06 -3.54 2.04
N MET A 45 9.44 -4.01 3.12
CA MET A 45 8.42 -3.26 3.84
C MET A 45 8.99 -1.95 4.44
N TYR A 46 10.13 -2.02 5.13
CA TYR A 46 10.76 -0.81 5.70
C TYR A 46 11.27 0.13 4.62
N PHE A 47 11.88 -0.41 3.56
CA PHE A 47 12.31 0.39 2.42
C PHE A 47 11.12 1.10 1.76
N GLY A 48 10.03 0.38 1.52
CA GLY A 48 8.79 0.94 0.98
C GLY A 48 8.18 2.04 1.85
N ALA A 49 8.20 1.85 3.19
CA ALA A 49 7.77 2.87 4.14
C ALA A 49 8.63 4.14 4.05
N LEU A 50 9.96 3.98 4.03
CA LEU A 50 10.91 5.11 3.88
C LEU A 50 10.70 5.85 2.55
N MET A 51 10.56 5.12 1.44
CA MET A 51 10.29 5.71 0.12
C MET A 51 8.96 6.47 0.10
N THR A 52 7.94 5.94 0.78
CA THR A 52 6.63 6.60 0.91
C THR A 52 6.73 7.89 1.74
N LEU A 53 7.51 7.89 2.82
CA LEU A 53 7.79 9.09 3.61
C LEU A 53 8.59 10.13 2.81
N LEU A 54 9.59 9.71 2.04
CA LEU A 54 10.32 10.57 1.12
C LEU A 54 9.40 11.16 0.04
N ALA A 55 8.49 10.34 -0.52
CA ALA A 55 7.49 10.80 -1.47
C ALA A 55 6.60 11.89 -0.87
N PHE A 56 6.17 11.70 0.37
CA PHE A 56 5.38 12.69 1.12
C PHE A 56 6.18 13.98 1.35
N TRP A 57 7.43 13.87 1.75
CA TRP A 57 8.31 15.03 1.94
C TRP A 57 8.54 15.82 0.64
N VAL A 58 8.81 15.11 -0.46
CA VAL A 58 8.94 15.72 -1.81
C VAL A 58 7.63 16.37 -2.24
N ASP A 59 6.50 15.70 -1.99
CA ASP A 59 5.17 16.17 -2.36
C ASP A 59 4.80 17.49 -1.66
N ILE A 60 5.12 17.62 -0.36
CA ILE A 60 4.92 18.88 0.39
C ILE A 60 5.81 20.00 -0.15
N ARG A 61 7.04 19.68 -0.57
CA ARG A 61 8.03 20.70 -0.97
C ARG A 61 7.93 21.10 -2.44
N ALA A 62 7.34 20.26 -3.28
CA ALA A 62 7.19 20.51 -4.71
C ALA A 62 6.07 21.53 -4.99
N ARG A 63 6.46 22.80 -5.22
CA ARG A 63 5.55 23.84 -5.70
C ARG A 63 5.51 23.83 -7.23
N ASN A 64 4.36 23.50 -7.83
CA ASN A 64 4.05 23.70 -9.26
C ASN A 64 5.00 23.05 -10.29
N THR A 65 5.59 21.91 -10.00
CA THR A 65 6.40 21.14 -10.96
C THR A 65 5.71 19.80 -11.29
N ALA A 66 6.19 19.14 -12.34
CA ALA A 66 5.74 17.81 -12.73
C ALA A 66 5.66 16.85 -11.54
N ASP A 67 4.66 15.94 -11.52
CA ASP A 67 4.35 15.06 -10.38
C ASP A 67 5.41 13.97 -10.18
N TYR A 68 6.58 14.37 -9.66
CA TYR A 68 7.67 13.45 -9.29
C TYR A 68 7.27 12.55 -8.12
N ALA A 69 6.40 13.04 -7.24
CA ALA A 69 5.95 12.30 -6.06
C ALA A 69 5.13 11.07 -6.43
N PHE A 70 4.41 11.08 -7.57
CA PHE A 70 3.60 9.95 -8.01
C PHE A 70 4.43 8.66 -8.14
N TRP A 71 5.58 8.72 -8.81
CA TRP A 71 6.43 7.54 -9.02
C TRP A 71 7.05 7.04 -7.71
N LEU A 72 7.46 7.96 -6.83
CA LEU A 72 7.95 7.60 -5.50
C LEU A 72 6.87 6.94 -4.64
N TYR A 73 5.65 7.45 -4.66
CA TYR A 73 4.52 6.82 -3.99
C TYR A 73 4.20 5.45 -4.56
N LEU A 74 4.17 5.33 -5.89
CA LEU A 74 3.85 4.07 -6.55
C LEU A 74 4.82 2.96 -6.12
N PHE A 75 6.12 3.21 -6.24
CA PHE A 75 7.12 2.19 -5.89
C PHE A 75 7.30 2.02 -4.39
N GLY A 76 7.19 3.09 -3.60
CA GLY A 76 7.20 3.01 -2.14
C GLY A 76 6.06 2.16 -1.60
N VAL A 77 4.83 2.42 -2.06
CA VAL A 77 3.64 1.64 -1.66
C VAL A 77 3.71 0.21 -2.19
N LEU A 78 4.18 -0.01 -3.43
CA LEU A 78 4.36 -1.35 -3.99
C LEU A 78 5.36 -2.17 -3.18
N ALA A 79 6.52 -1.60 -2.82
CA ALA A 79 7.54 -2.27 -2.01
C ALA A 79 7.04 -2.54 -0.58
N PHE A 80 6.34 -1.58 0.03
CA PHE A 80 5.74 -1.71 1.35
C PHE A 80 4.68 -2.81 1.37
N TRP A 81 3.70 -2.72 0.47
CA TRP A 81 2.58 -3.65 0.39
C TRP A 81 3.04 -5.05 -0.03
N GLY A 82 3.97 -5.15 -0.99
CA GLY A 82 4.57 -6.42 -1.40
C GLY A 82 5.32 -7.10 -0.25
N GLY A 83 6.13 -6.35 0.50
CA GLY A 83 6.81 -6.84 1.69
C GLY A 83 5.83 -7.27 2.79
N LEU A 84 4.77 -6.49 3.02
CA LEU A 84 3.74 -6.81 4.00
C LEU A 84 2.95 -8.08 3.63
N THR A 85 2.58 -8.22 2.35
CA THR A 85 1.82 -9.38 1.85
C THR A 85 2.66 -10.66 1.77
N SER A 86 3.99 -10.53 1.62
CA SER A 86 4.92 -11.67 1.56
C SER A 86 5.32 -12.22 2.93
N GLN A 87 4.83 -11.64 4.02
CA GLN A 87 5.06 -12.16 5.36
C GLN A 87 4.08 -13.31 5.62
N ASP A 88 4.61 -14.53 5.70
CA ASP A 88 3.82 -15.68 6.14
C ASP A 88 3.56 -15.61 7.64
N SER A 89 2.31 -15.72 8.02
CA SER A 89 1.90 -15.83 9.43
C SER A 89 0.73 -16.78 9.57
N ASP A 90 0.91 -17.79 10.41
CA ASP A 90 -0.15 -18.74 10.79
C ASP A 90 -1.13 -18.13 11.81
N SER A 91 -0.83 -16.96 12.34
CA SER A 91 -1.64 -16.30 13.36
C SER A 91 -2.79 -15.51 12.74
N GLU A 92 -4.02 -15.84 13.12
CA GLU A 92 -5.22 -15.08 12.73
C GLU A 92 -5.15 -13.61 13.16
N LEU A 93 -4.47 -13.31 14.29
CA LEU A 93 -4.25 -11.94 14.73
C LEU A 93 -3.38 -11.16 13.74
N SER A 94 -2.33 -11.77 13.20
CA SER A 94 -1.46 -11.12 12.20
C SER A 94 -2.22 -10.84 10.91
N LYS A 95 -3.09 -11.75 10.47
CA LYS A 95 -3.96 -11.55 9.31
C LYS A 95 -4.96 -10.41 9.53
N PHE A 96 -5.51 -10.30 10.74
CA PHE A 96 -6.38 -9.17 11.10
C PHE A 96 -5.61 -7.83 11.15
N ILE A 97 -4.38 -7.83 11.67
CA ILE A 97 -3.49 -6.63 11.64
C ILE A 97 -3.20 -6.23 10.20
N TYR A 98 -2.92 -7.21 9.32
CA TYR A 98 -2.76 -6.97 7.88
C TYR A 98 -3.99 -6.25 7.28
N PHE A 99 -5.18 -6.72 7.60
CA PHE A 99 -6.43 -6.07 7.16
C PHE A 99 -6.55 -4.63 7.69
N CYS A 100 -6.26 -4.39 8.97
CA CYS A 100 -6.28 -3.06 9.58
C CYS A 100 -5.28 -2.10 8.90
N ILE A 101 -4.07 -2.57 8.57
CA ILE A 101 -3.06 -1.79 7.84
C ILE A 101 -3.59 -1.41 6.46
N ASN A 102 -4.21 -2.34 5.73
CA ASN A 102 -4.78 -2.06 4.41
C ASN A 102 -5.95 -1.05 4.49
N LEU A 103 -6.80 -1.11 5.52
CA LEU A 103 -7.81 -0.08 5.78
C LEU A 103 -7.18 1.29 6.07
N ALA A 104 -6.11 1.32 6.87
CA ALA A 104 -5.37 2.55 7.14
C ALA A 104 -4.74 3.13 5.86
N MET A 105 -4.26 2.29 4.95
CA MET A 105 -3.78 2.71 3.63
C MET A 105 -4.88 3.36 2.79
N ILE A 106 -6.10 2.80 2.78
CA ILE A 106 -7.25 3.42 2.10
C ILE A 106 -7.53 4.80 2.70
N GLY A 107 -7.55 4.91 4.03
CA GLY A 107 -7.70 6.18 4.74
C GLY A 107 -6.61 7.20 4.40
N ALA A 108 -5.34 6.77 4.38
CA ALA A 108 -4.22 7.61 3.97
C ALA A 108 -4.36 8.07 2.51
N GLY A 109 -4.83 7.20 1.62
CA GLY A 109 -5.10 7.56 0.23
C GLY A 109 -6.18 8.64 0.08
N ALA A 110 -7.22 8.59 0.91
CA ALA A 110 -8.25 9.62 0.96
C ALA A 110 -7.72 10.96 1.50
N LEU A 111 -6.90 10.92 2.55
CA LEU A 111 -6.29 12.11 3.15
C LEU A 111 -5.30 12.80 2.22
N LEU A 112 -4.44 12.02 1.57
CA LEU A 112 -3.39 12.51 0.67
C LEU A 112 -3.89 12.80 -0.76
N VAL A 113 -5.14 12.42 -1.07
CA VAL A 113 -5.71 12.47 -2.43
C VAL A 113 -4.84 11.66 -3.42
N ARG A 114 -4.28 10.55 -2.95
CA ARG A 114 -3.36 9.69 -3.73
C ARG A 114 -3.98 8.31 -3.95
N ARG A 115 -4.46 8.07 -5.17
CA ARG A 115 -5.18 6.83 -5.56
C ARG A 115 -4.36 5.55 -5.36
N VAL A 116 -3.03 5.65 -5.41
CA VAL A 116 -2.12 4.51 -5.24
C VAL A 116 -2.38 3.77 -3.92
N PHE A 117 -2.51 4.50 -2.81
CA PHE A 117 -2.80 3.91 -1.50
C PHE A 117 -4.15 3.20 -1.44
N VAL A 118 -5.17 3.81 -2.09
CA VAL A 118 -6.52 3.23 -2.13
C VAL A 118 -6.51 1.91 -2.91
N ILE A 119 -5.82 1.86 -4.05
CA ILE A 119 -5.74 0.67 -4.91
C ILE A 119 -5.08 -0.49 -4.16
N PHE A 120 -3.88 -0.28 -3.60
CA PHE A 120 -3.15 -1.35 -2.89
C PHE A 120 -3.85 -1.74 -1.58
N GLY A 121 -4.40 -0.78 -0.84
CA GLY A 121 -5.19 -1.08 0.35
C GLY A 121 -6.45 -1.89 0.03
N ALA A 122 -7.16 -1.55 -1.05
CA ALA A 122 -8.33 -2.32 -1.48
C ALA A 122 -7.95 -3.75 -1.92
N LEU A 123 -6.83 -3.91 -2.66
CA LEU A 123 -6.30 -5.23 -3.02
C LEU A 123 -6.00 -6.07 -1.78
N GLY A 124 -5.32 -5.49 -0.77
CA GLY A 124 -5.02 -6.19 0.48
C GLY A 124 -6.29 -6.58 1.26
N CYS A 125 -7.29 -5.70 1.30
CA CYS A 125 -8.59 -6.05 1.89
C CYS A 125 -9.27 -7.20 1.14
N CYS A 126 -9.23 -7.19 -0.19
CA CYS A 126 -9.78 -8.29 -1.01
C CYS A 126 -9.06 -9.61 -0.74
N LEU A 127 -7.72 -9.61 -0.61
CA LEU A 127 -6.95 -10.81 -0.30
C LEU A 127 -7.32 -11.37 1.07
N TYR A 128 -7.45 -10.52 2.09
CA TYR A 128 -7.88 -10.94 3.42
C TYR A 128 -9.30 -11.52 3.43
N LEU A 129 -10.24 -10.85 2.75
CA LEU A 129 -11.62 -11.33 2.65
C LEU A 129 -11.70 -12.65 1.87
N GLY A 130 -10.88 -12.81 0.81
CA GLY A 130 -10.75 -14.06 0.07
C GLY A 130 -10.23 -15.18 0.96
N HIS A 131 -9.19 -14.93 1.76
CA HIS A 131 -8.68 -15.88 2.74
C HIS A 131 -9.75 -16.25 3.78
N LEU A 132 -10.44 -15.25 4.33
CA LEU A 132 -11.50 -15.50 5.31
C LEU A 132 -12.63 -16.35 4.70
N ALA A 133 -13.01 -16.06 3.45
CA ALA A 133 -14.01 -16.84 2.74
C ALA A 133 -13.58 -18.31 2.56
N SER A 134 -12.31 -18.56 2.16
CA SER A 134 -11.78 -19.92 1.98
C SER A 134 -11.71 -20.67 3.31
N THR A 135 -11.27 -20.02 4.39
CA THR A 135 -11.11 -20.68 5.70
C THR A 135 -12.45 -20.99 6.38
N VAL A 136 -13.42 -20.07 6.28
CA VAL A 136 -14.73 -20.24 6.96
C VAL A 136 -15.67 -21.16 6.17
N PHE A 137 -15.56 -21.20 4.84
CA PHE A 137 -16.50 -21.90 3.96
C PHE A 137 -15.87 -23.02 3.14
N GLU A 138 -14.67 -23.51 3.51
CA GLU A 138 -13.87 -24.46 2.73
C GLU A 138 -14.65 -25.72 2.32
N ASP A 139 -15.51 -26.25 3.22
CA ASP A 139 -16.32 -27.45 2.98
C ASP A 139 -17.80 -27.16 2.69
N SER A 140 -18.14 -25.90 2.38
CA SER A 140 -19.55 -25.51 2.21
C SER A 140 -19.85 -25.09 0.78
N TRP A 141 -21.02 -25.50 0.27
CA TRP A 141 -21.57 -24.95 -0.98
C TRP A 141 -21.80 -23.41 -0.90
N LEU A 142 -21.74 -22.83 0.29
CA LEU A 142 -21.82 -21.38 0.51
C LEU A 142 -20.58 -20.63 0.06
N PHE A 143 -19.44 -21.31 -0.16
CA PHE A 143 -18.19 -20.66 -0.61
C PHE A 143 -18.35 -19.82 -1.88
N PRO A 144 -18.91 -20.33 -3.01
CA PRO A 144 -19.12 -19.52 -4.21
C PRO A 144 -20.06 -18.33 -3.98
N VAL A 145 -21.07 -18.50 -3.11
CA VAL A 145 -22.03 -17.45 -2.77
C VAL A 145 -21.36 -16.35 -1.96
N ALA A 146 -20.57 -16.71 -0.95
CA ALA A 146 -19.82 -15.78 -0.13
C ALA A 146 -18.80 -14.97 -0.97
N LEU A 147 -18.06 -15.67 -1.85
CA LEU A 147 -17.08 -15.03 -2.74
C LEU A 147 -17.76 -14.06 -3.70
N SER A 148 -18.91 -14.42 -4.27
CA SER A 148 -19.70 -13.55 -5.14
C SER A 148 -20.24 -12.33 -4.39
N ALA A 149 -20.72 -12.52 -3.16
CA ALA A 149 -21.22 -11.41 -2.31
C ALA A 149 -20.09 -10.45 -1.94
N ILE A 150 -18.89 -10.96 -1.60
CA ILE A 150 -17.70 -10.15 -1.34
C ILE A 150 -17.32 -9.35 -2.60
N GLY A 151 -17.26 -10.00 -3.76
CA GLY A 151 -16.95 -9.34 -5.04
C GLY A 151 -17.94 -8.21 -5.37
N LEU A 152 -19.23 -8.44 -5.23
CA LEU A 152 -20.27 -7.41 -5.41
C LEU A 152 -20.14 -6.28 -4.38
N GLY A 153 -19.84 -6.62 -3.12
CA GLY A 153 -19.60 -5.64 -2.06
C GLY A 153 -18.41 -4.72 -2.37
N VAL A 154 -17.31 -5.27 -2.88
CA VAL A 154 -16.13 -4.50 -3.31
C VAL A 154 -16.48 -3.56 -4.47
N VAL A 155 -17.18 -4.07 -5.49
CA VAL A 155 -17.63 -3.25 -6.63
C VAL A 155 -18.56 -2.13 -6.16
N TYR A 156 -19.54 -2.45 -5.33
CA TYR A 156 -20.46 -1.46 -4.76
C TYR A 156 -19.72 -0.40 -3.93
N SER A 157 -18.80 -0.82 -3.09
CA SER A 157 -17.95 0.08 -2.29
C SER A 157 -17.12 1.01 -3.17
N GLY A 158 -16.56 0.51 -4.28
CA GLY A 158 -15.83 1.30 -5.25
C GLY A 158 -16.71 2.36 -5.94
N ILE A 159 -17.93 1.99 -6.35
CA ILE A 159 -18.89 2.92 -6.95
C ILE A 159 -19.33 3.98 -5.93
N TRP A 160 -19.62 3.55 -4.70
CA TRP A 160 -19.99 4.45 -3.60
C TRP A 160 -18.87 5.44 -3.28
N TRP A 161 -17.62 4.95 -3.22
CA TRP A 161 -16.44 5.80 -3.06
C TRP A 161 -16.33 6.84 -4.17
N GLN A 162 -16.41 6.41 -5.42
CA GLN A 162 -16.32 7.30 -6.58
C GLN A 162 -17.38 8.41 -6.55
N LYS A 163 -18.62 8.09 -6.14
CA LYS A 163 -19.71 9.07 -6.00
C LYS A 163 -19.49 10.05 -4.86
N ASN A 164 -18.83 9.64 -3.78
CA ASN A 164 -18.66 10.42 -2.56
C ASN A 164 -17.21 10.94 -2.37
N GLU A 165 -16.31 10.72 -3.32
CA GLU A 165 -14.89 11.06 -3.23
C GLU A 165 -14.68 12.51 -2.73
N ALA A 166 -15.36 13.48 -3.34
CA ALA A 166 -15.25 14.88 -2.97
C ALA A 166 -15.72 15.18 -1.54
N ARG A 167 -16.76 14.51 -1.08
CA ARG A 167 -17.29 14.67 0.28
C ARG A 167 -16.38 14.01 1.31
N ILE A 168 -15.93 12.78 1.04
CA ILE A 168 -15.04 12.02 1.92
C ILE A 168 -13.71 12.75 2.06
N THR A 169 -13.13 13.22 0.94
CA THR A 169 -11.88 13.97 0.93
C THR A 169 -12.00 15.26 1.73
N LYS A 170 -13.06 16.04 1.56
CA LYS A 170 -13.31 17.26 2.35
C LYS A 170 -13.43 16.96 3.84
N SER A 171 -14.20 15.94 4.21
CA SER A 171 -14.37 15.56 5.61
C SER A 171 -13.08 15.04 6.23
N ALA A 172 -12.31 14.26 5.48
CA ALA A 172 -11.00 13.74 5.91
C ALA A 172 -9.98 14.88 6.08
N GLN A 173 -9.94 15.82 5.15
CA GLN A 173 -9.06 17.00 5.22
C GLN A 173 -9.43 17.94 6.37
N ALA A 174 -10.71 18.03 6.76
CA ALA A 174 -11.14 18.83 7.90
C ALA A 174 -10.56 18.35 9.24
N ILE A 175 -10.15 17.10 9.34
CA ILE A 175 -9.53 16.51 10.54
C ILE A 175 -8.03 16.86 10.63
N LEU A 176 -7.41 17.26 9.51
CA LEU A 176 -5.99 17.56 9.44
C LEU A 176 -5.65 18.92 10.13
N PRO A 177 -4.46 19.05 10.71
CA PRO A 177 -3.96 20.35 11.21
C PRO A 177 -3.99 21.42 10.11
N LYS A 178 -4.31 22.68 10.48
CA LYS A 178 -4.44 23.80 9.54
C LYS A 178 -3.25 23.98 8.59
N ALA A 179 -2.03 23.73 9.06
CA ALA A 179 -0.83 23.78 8.25
C ALA A 179 -0.83 22.79 7.07
N LEU A 180 -1.37 21.58 7.27
CA LEU A 180 -1.52 20.57 6.22
C LEU A 180 -2.71 20.86 5.30
N GLN A 181 -3.78 21.45 5.84
CA GLN A 181 -4.94 21.88 5.03
C GLN A 181 -4.54 22.95 4.01
N GLU A 182 -3.76 23.95 4.42
CA GLU A 182 -3.27 25.03 3.53
C GLU A 182 -2.34 24.49 2.43
N LEU A 183 -1.50 23.50 2.76
CA LEU A 183 -0.61 22.86 1.78
C LEU A 183 -1.38 22.04 0.74
N LEU A 184 -2.47 21.39 1.13
CA LEU A 184 -3.31 20.59 0.24
C LEU A 184 -4.27 21.47 -0.57
N ALA A 185 -4.79 22.56 0.00
CA ALA A 185 -5.65 23.51 -0.70
C ALA A 185 -4.92 24.26 -1.84
N ASN A 186 -3.61 24.48 -1.70
CA ASN A 186 -2.79 25.12 -2.76
C ASN A 186 -2.46 24.16 -3.93
N LYS A 187 -2.88 22.88 -3.86
CA LYS A 187 -2.65 21.87 -4.90
C LYS A 187 -3.91 21.50 -5.69
N ALA A 188 -5.09 21.87 -5.20
CA ALA A 188 -6.37 21.65 -5.88
C ALA A 188 -6.68 22.78 -6.85
#